data_882b9afd340be914ab114e0d7c8a733a
#
_entry.id   882b9afd340be914ab114e0d7c8a733a
#
_cell.length_a   1.000
_cell.length_b   1.000
_cell.length_c   1.000
_cell.angle_alpha   90.00
_cell.angle_beta   90.00
_cell.angle_gamma   90.00
#
_symmetry.space_group_name_H-M   'P 1'
#
loop_
_entity.id
_entity.type
_entity.pdbx_description
1 polymer ?
#
loop_
_entity_poly.entity_id
_entity_poly.type
_entity_poly.pdbx_seq_one_letter_code
_entity_poly.pdbx_strand_id
1 'polypeptide(L)'
;MTRNRWLVVVLAVVVLGGAALFVARRGPARVTVDVGAVTRQARFRSTVTASGEIVAMRYADIGSSVMGKIVSLPVAEGDRVKAGQMLARIDPVQAQSGASGAAAQVRALEAEERGAAEQIRGAVSDLAVAEARARDAEQQLSRKRDLFQQALIPASDFESARATAEAAHAQVTSVRATIDRARQTADAAARRTVQARAQQTSANDMLAKTSIASPIDGIVSRLRVREGEMVVVGIQNQPGTTLMTISDLGAINAEVKVAEADVLRVVVGQTAVVTLEALPGKPFPGKVVEIGASALPVSGTGAAAREFKVVVRLDQPDPGLRPGLTCDTEIVTSERTNVLTVPLQSVVLRTVPPAGERPGVFLLADGQARFTPVSSGVIGGLDIEVIGVAEGARVIVGPYQALRDLKDGTLVRASTAAR
;
A
#
# COMPACT_ATOMS: atom_id res chain seq x y z
N MET A 1 81.81 -67.31 19.92
CA MET A 1 80.91 -66.25 19.38
C MET A 1 79.44 -66.47 19.72
N THR A 2 79.06 -67.10 20.78
CA THR A 2 77.60 -67.44 21.08
C THR A 2 77.02 -66.74 22.27
N ARG A 3 77.76 -65.96 23.09
CA ARG A 3 77.26 -65.37 24.34
C ARG A 3 76.60 -64.00 24.15
N ASN A 4 76.91 -63.26 23.04
CA ASN A 4 76.32 -61.96 22.76
C ASN A 4 74.92 -62.03 22.07
N ARG A 5 74.59 -63.13 21.39
CA ARG A 5 73.26 -63.31 20.76
C ARG A 5 72.12 -63.49 21.77
N TRP A 6 72.39 -64.08 22.92
CA TRP A 6 71.40 -64.31 23.97
C TRP A 6 71.00 -62.98 24.67
N LEU A 7 72.05 -62.12 24.90
CA LEU A 7 71.79 -60.81 25.47
C LEU A 7 70.91 -59.92 24.56
N VAL A 8 71.10 -59.99 23.20
CA VAL A 8 70.22 -59.24 22.24
C VAL A 8 68.81 -59.79 22.23
N VAL A 9 68.63 -61.07 22.33
CA VAL A 9 67.26 -61.68 22.42
C VAL A 9 66.55 -61.28 23.69
N VAL A 10 67.24 -61.32 24.87
CA VAL A 10 66.64 -60.84 26.10
C VAL A 10 66.30 -59.39 26.12
N LEU A 11 67.16 -58.54 25.55
CA LEU A 11 66.89 -57.10 25.35
C LEU A 11 65.67 -56.83 24.43
N ALA A 12 65.56 -57.58 23.32
CA ALA A 12 64.41 -57.52 22.45
C ALA A 12 63.10 -57.93 23.11
N VAL A 13 63.09 -58.98 23.92
CA VAL A 13 61.93 -59.40 24.63
C VAL A 13 61.51 -58.40 25.73
N VAL A 14 62.47 -57.79 26.44
CA VAL A 14 62.21 -56.76 27.45
C VAL A 14 61.64 -55.45 26.74
N VAL A 15 62.21 -55.07 25.56
CA VAL A 15 61.71 -53.94 24.83
C VAL A 15 60.31 -54.18 24.23
N LEU A 16 60.05 -55.38 23.69
CA LEU A 16 58.74 -55.81 23.24
C LEU A 16 57.71 -55.91 24.34
N GLY A 17 58.11 -56.48 25.48
CA GLY A 17 57.30 -56.58 26.71
C GLY A 17 56.97 -55.19 27.29
N GLY A 18 57.99 -54.32 27.35
CA GLY A 18 57.82 -52.90 27.74
C GLY A 18 56.92 -52.12 26.78
N ALA A 19 57.09 -52.31 25.47
CA ALA A 19 56.22 -51.70 24.47
C ALA A 19 54.76 -52.20 24.56
N ALA A 20 54.59 -53.54 24.77
CA ALA A 20 53.27 -54.14 24.95
C ALA A 20 52.57 -53.63 26.24
N LEU A 21 53.34 -53.49 27.31
CA LEU A 21 52.84 -52.94 28.60
C LEU A 21 52.53 -51.44 28.48
N PHE A 22 53.30 -50.67 27.70
CA PHE A 22 53.09 -49.26 27.43
C PHE A 22 51.85 -49.03 26.57
N VAL A 23 51.61 -49.86 25.54
CA VAL A 23 50.39 -49.84 24.69
C VAL A 23 49.18 -50.30 25.50
N ALA A 24 49.30 -51.34 26.38
CA ALA A 24 48.23 -51.81 27.25
C ALA A 24 47.82 -50.77 28.34
N ARG A 25 48.77 -49.92 28.79
CA ARG A 25 48.53 -48.82 29.73
C ARG A 25 47.96 -47.56 29.05
N ARG A 26 48.05 -47.42 27.73
CA ARG A 26 47.29 -46.40 26.99
C ARG A 26 45.84 -46.88 26.93
N GLY A 27 45.07 -46.55 27.96
CA GLY A 27 43.62 -46.74 27.92
C GLY A 27 43.02 -46.11 26.66
N PRO A 28 41.85 -46.57 26.20
CA PRO A 28 41.23 -46.09 24.96
C PRO A 28 41.15 -44.55 24.96
N ALA A 29 41.61 -43.96 23.86
CA ALA A 29 41.67 -42.52 23.70
C ALA A 29 40.26 -41.94 23.98
N ARG A 30 40.14 -41.14 25.03
CA ARG A 30 38.88 -40.44 25.37
C ARG A 30 38.81 -39.18 24.56
N VAL A 31 37.74 -39.02 23.80
CA VAL A 31 37.45 -37.79 23.04
C VAL A 31 36.99 -36.73 24.03
N THR A 32 37.66 -35.56 24.05
CA THR A 32 37.22 -34.44 24.88
C THR A 32 36.04 -33.75 24.18
N VAL A 33 34.95 -33.56 24.91
CA VAL A 33 33.69 -33.01 24.41
C VAL A 33 33.15 -31.94 25.34
N ASP A 34 32.52 -30.93 24.74
CA ASP A 34 31.78 -29.90 25.47
C ASP A 34 30.37 -30.44 25.76
N VAL A 35 29.85 -30.18 26.97
CA VAL A 35 28.60 -30.73 27.43
C VAL A 35 27.67 -29.60 27.86
N GLY A 36 26.47 -29.62 27.32
CA GLY A 36 25.33 -28.80 27.75
C GLY A 36 24.30 -29.63 28.50
N ALA A 37 23.32 -28.98 29.05
CA ALA A 37 22.19 -29.65 29.71
C ALA A 37 20.90 -29.46 28.91
N VAL A 38 20.04 -30.45 28.88
CA VAL A 38 18.65 -30.29 28.42
C VAL A 38 17.94 -29.43 29.44
N THR A 39 17.48 -28.28 29.00
CA THR A 39 16.80 -27.30 29.85
C THR A 39 15.32 -27.22 29.50
N ARG A 40 14.49 -27.05 30.52
CA ARG A 40 13.07 -26.77 30.33
C ARG A 40 12.87 -25.28 30.26
N GLN A 41 12.33 -24.81 29.13
CA GLN A 41 11.96 -23.41 28.96
C GLN A 41 10.46 -23.24 29.17
N ALA A 42 10.08 -22.32 30.08
CA ALA A 42 8.69 -22.01 30.36
C ALA A 42 7.99 -21.38 29.16
N ARG A 43 8.74 -20.56 28.40
CA ARG A 43 8.31 -19.96 27.13
C ARG A 43 9.45 -20.05 26.13
N PHE A 44 9.18 -20.67 25.02
CA PHE A 44 10.12 -20.81 23.92
C PHE A 44 9.51 -20.22 22.67
N ARG A 45 10.20 -19.25 22.05
CA ARG A 45 9.71 -18.50 20.90
C ARG A 45 10.61 -18.71 19.70
N SER A 46 9.99 -18.96 18.57
CA SER A 46 10.64 -18.84 17.28
C SER A 46 10.37 -17.46 16.73
N THR A 47 11.40 -16.75 16.35
CA THR A 47 11.28 -15.42 15.79
C THR A 47 11.87 -15.38 14.37
N VAL A 48 11.29 -14.56 13.54
CA VAL A 48 11.85 -14.15 12.25
C VAL A 48 12.27 -12.71 12.39
N THR A 49 13.52 -12.41 12.10
CA THR A 49 14.05 -11.05 12.08
C THR A 49 14.00 -10.49 10.67
N ALA A 50 13.56 -9.26 10.55
CA ALA A 50 13.46 -8.56 9.28
C ALA A 50 13.75 -7.07 9.48
N SER A 51 14.55 -6.50 8.58
CA SER A 51 14.86 -5.06 8.59
C SER A 51 13.93 -4.31 7.65
N GLY A 52 13.67 -3.05 7.94
CA GLY A 52 12.79 -2.22 7.16
C GLY A 52 12.82 -0.76 7.57
N GLU A 53 11.74 -0.07 7.29
CA GLU A 53 11.60 1.35 7.61
C GLU A 53 10.26 1.68 8.28
N ILE A 54 10.28 2.72 9.07
CA ILE A 54 9.07 3.29 9.66
C ILE A 54 8.33 4.09 8.60
N VAL A 55 7.03 3.81 8.43
CA VAL A 55 6.16 4.51 7.50
C VAL A 55 4.91 5.01 8.23
N ALA A 56 4.37 6.13 7.79
CA ALA A 56 3.06 6.57 8.25
C ALA A 56 1.98 5.62 7.72
N MET A 57 0.99 5.28 8.52
CA MET A 57 -0.15 4.45 8.07
C MET A 57 -0.91 5.11 6.93
N ARG A 58 -1.03 6.43 6.96
CA ARG A 58 -1.67 7.23 5.92
C ARG A 58 -0.72 8.32 5.46
N TYR A 59 -0.47 8.38 4.18
CA TYR A 59 0.28 9.46 3.56
C TYR A 59 -0.34 9.82 2.21
N ALA A 60 -0.07 11.03 1.75
CA ALA A 60 -0.49 11.50 0.45
C ALA A 60 0.69 12.19 -0.25
N ASP A 61 1.03 11.68 -1.43
CA ASP A 61 1.97 12.35 -2.32
C ASP A 61 1.21 13.41 -3.13
N ILE A 62 1.53 14.66 -2.90
CA ILE A 62 0.88 15.80 -3.53
C ILE A 62 1.63 16.14 -4.80
N GLY A 63 0.96 15.97 -5.92
CA GLY A 63 1.44 16.36 -7.24
C GLY A 63 0.64 17.53 -7.82
N SER A 64 1.13 18.10 -8.94
CA SER A 64 0.40 19.11 -9.68
C SER A 64 -0.46 18.50 -10.78
N SER A 65 -1.70 18.97 -10.89
CA SER A 65 -2.61 18.65 -12.00
C SER A 65 -2.55 19.68 -13.13
N VAL A 66 -1.80 20.78 -12.95
CA VAL A 66 -1.58 21.83 -13.93
C VAL A 66 -0.10 22.18 -14.01
N MET A 67 0.34 22.56 -15.20
CA MET A 67 1.71 23.02 -15.43
C MET A 67 1.81 24.52 -15.15
N GLY A 68 2.90 24.94 -14.50
CA GLY A 68 3.17 26.35 -14.24
C GLY A 68 4.25 26.58 -13.19
N LYS A 69 4.55 27.86 -12.93
CA LYS A 69 5.52 28.28 -11.92
C LYS A 69 4.86 28.36 -10.55
N ILE A 70 5.52 27.87 -9.51
CA ILE A 70 5.08 28.05 -8.11
C ILE A 70 5.28 29.52 -7.73
N VAL A 71 4.22 30.21 -7.39
CA VAL A 71 4.26 31.63 -6.97
C VAL A 71 4.15 31.79 -5.46
N SER A 72 3.69 30.76 -4.75
CA SER A 72 3.61 30.82 -3.28
C SER A 72 3.67 29.39 -2.71
N LEU A 73 4.46 29.23 -1.66
CA LEU A 73 4.67 27.94 -0.94
C LEU A 73 4.69 28.25 0.58
N PRO A 74 3.51 28.45 1.20
CA PRO A 74 3.39 28.91 2.58
C PRO A 74 3.66 27.82 3.63
N VAL A 75 4.21 26.67 3.24
CA VAL A 75 4.51 25.55 4.11
C VAL A 75 5.96 25.12 3.98
N ALA A 76 6.54 24.66 5.08
CA ALA A 76 7.88 24.11 5.16
C ALA A 76 7.85 22.62 5.56
N GLU A 77 8.96 21.92 5.34
CA GLU A 77 9.12 20.55 5.83
C GLU A 77 9.08 20.52 7.37
N GLY A 78 8.24 19.65 7.90
CA GLY A 78 7.95 19.55 9.34
C GLY A 78 6.71 20.30 9.81
N ASP A 79 6.09 21.13 8.98
CA ASP A 79 4.87 21.85 9.34
C ASP A 79 3.66 20.94 9.47
N ARG A 80 2.79 21.24 10.44
CA ARG A 80 1.48 20.59 10.56
C ARG A 80 0.47 21.27 9.66
N VAL A 81 -0.25 20.48 8.88
CA VAL A 81 -1.26 20.95 7.95
C VAL A 81 -2.60 20.23 8.20
N LYS A 82 -3.70 20.93 7.91
CA LYS A 82 -5.05 20.39 7.99
C LYS A 82 -5.59 20.09 6.60
N ALA A 83 -6.52 19.16 6.50
CA ALA A 83 -7.27 18.93 5.28
C ALA A 83 -7.91 20.23 4.77
N GLY A 84 -7.78 20.51 3.47
CA GLY A 84 -8.21 21.76 2.85
C GLY A 84 -7.28 22.97 3.02
N GLN A 85 -6.22 22.87 3.82
CA GLN A 85 -5.23 23.94 3.95
C GLN A 85 -4.42 24.09 2.66
N MET A 86 -4.24 25.35 2.20
CA MET A 86 -3.44 25.65 1.02
C MET A 86 -1.95 25.34 1.26
N LEU A 87 -1.38 24.54 0.37
CA LEU A 87 0.01 24.09 0.43
C LEU A 87 0.91 24.82 -0.56
N ALA A 88 0.40 25.03 -1.77
CA ALA A 88 1.13 25.70 -2.83
C ALA A 88 0.15 26.39 -3.77
N ARG A 89 0.61 27.45 -4.43
CA ARG A 89 -0.11 28.13 -5.49
C ARG A 89 0.77 28.19 -6.73
N ILE A 90 0.23 27.69 -7.83
CA ILE A 90 0.80 27.84 -9.17
C ILE A 90 0.30 29.14 -9.77
N ASP A 91 1.06 29.75 -10.66
CA ASP A 91 0.69 31.00 -11.33
C ASP A 91 -0.73 30.93 -11.93
N PRO A 92 -1.70 31.66 -11.37
CA PRO A 92 -3.08 31.56 -11.75
C PRO A 92 -3.46 32.52 -12.93
N VAL A 93 -2.55 33.37 -13.37
CA VAL A 93 -2.87 34.49 -14.29
C VAL A 93 -3.59 34.01 -15.55
N GLN A 94 -3.07 33.00 -16.21
CA GLN A 94 -3.67 32.45 -17.43
C GLN A 94 -5.02 31.75 -17.15
N ALA A 95 -5.10 30.94 -16.09
CA ALA A 95 -6.33 30.25 -15.71
C ALA A 95 -7.41 31.23 -15.26
N GLN A 96 -7.03 32.28 -14.50
CA GLN A 96 -7.92 33.36 -14.07
C GLN A 96 -8.49 34.14 -15.28
N SER A 97 -7.64 34.45 -16.25
CA SER A 97 -8.06 35.11 -17.49
C SER A 97 -9.02 34.25 -18.30
N GLY A 98 -8.74 32.96 -18.40
CA GLY A 98 -9.62 31.98 -19.05
C GLY A 98 -10.99 31.86 -18.35
N ALA A 99 -11.01 31.76 -17.01
CA ALA A 99 -12.24 31.73 -16.22
C ALA A 99 -13.07 33.00 -16.37
N SER A 100 -12.40 34.18 -16.35
CA SER A 100 -13.05 35.47 -16.53
C SER A 100 -13.64 35.61 -17.93
N GLY A 101 -12.92 35.17 -18.98
CA GLY A 101 -13.40 35.16 -20.37
C GLY A 101 -14.62 34.25 -20.55
N ALA A 102 -14.57 33.03 -20.01
CA ALA A 102 -15.71 32.10 -20.04
C ALA A 102 -16.93 32.65 -19.30
N ALA A 103 -16.74 33.31 -18.16
CA ALA A 103 -17.82 33.97 -17.42
C ALA A 103 -18.43 35.14 -18.22
N ALA A 104 -17.62 35.91 -18.94
CA ALA A 104 -18.11 36.98 -19.83
C ALA A 104 -18.94 36.40 -20.98
N GLN A 105 -18.50 35.28 -21.57
CA GLN A 105 -19.22 34.61 -22.65
C GLN A 105 -20.59 34.09 -22.19
N VAL A 106 -20.67 33.48 -20.99
CA VAL A 106 -21.97 33.05 -20.41
C VAL A 106 -22.90 34.24 -20.27
N ARG A 107 -22.45 35.39 -19.73
CA ARG A 107 -23.27 36.60 -19.55
C ARG A 107 -23.79 37.14 -20.88
N ALA A 108 -22.97 37.11 -21.93
CA ALA A 108 -23.36 37.56 -23.28
C ALA A 108 -24.46 36.65 -23.86
N LEU A 109 -24.32 35.32 -23.75
CA LEU A 109 -25.33 34.37 -24.24
C LEU A 109 -26.60 34.36 -23.41
N GLU A 110 -26.53 34.60 -22.10
CA GLU A 110 -27.71 34.80 -21.26
C GLU A 110 -28.49 36.09 -21.63
N ALA A 111 -27.81 37.12 -22.12
CA ALA A 111 -28.47 38.29 -22.64
C ALA A 111 -29.16 38.02 -24.00
N GLU A 112 -28.52 37.22 -24.90
CA GLU A 112 -29.12 36.76 -26.14
C GLU A 112 -30.37 35.89 -25.88
N GLU A 113 -30.29 34.94 -24.92
CA GLU A 113 -31.40 34.09 -24.53
C GLU A 113 -32.60 34.91 -24.00
N ARG A 114 -32.33 35.93 -23.15
CA ARG A 114 -33.36 36.85 -22.68
C ARG A 114 -33.98 37.62 -23.85
N GLY A 115 -33.17 38.12 -24.80
CA GLY A 115 -33.66 38.81 -25.98
C GLY A 115 -34.57 37.92 -26.84
N ALA A 116 -34.23 36.65 -27.03
CA ALA A 116 -35.05 35.70 -27.75
C ALA A 116 -36.38 35.38 -26.99
N ALA A 117 -36.38 35.35 -25.67
CA ALA A 117 -37.58 35.19 -24.88
C ALA A 117 -38.52 36.41 -24.98
N GLU A 118 -37.96 37.62 -25.07
CA GLU A 118 -38.77 38.84 -25.34
C GLU A 118 -39.43 38.81 -26.72
N GLN A 119 -38.73 38.29 -27.75
CA GLN A 119 -39.33 38.11 -29.08
C GLN A 119 -40.54 37.18 -29.06
N ILE A 120 -40.51 36.10 -28.26
CA ILE A 120 -41.69 35.25 -28.09
C ILE A 120 -42.85 36.04 -27.46
N ARG A 121 -42.57 36.82 -26.40
CA ARG A 121 -43.59 37.66 -25.76
C ARG A 121 -44.23 38.64 -26.70
N GLY A 122 -43.44 39.31 -27.53
CA GLY A 122 -43.91 40.20 -28.60
C GLY A 122 -44.81 39.45 -29.59
N ALA A 123 -44.35 38.34 -30.13
CA ALA A 123 -45.15 37.52 -31.08
C ALA A 123 -46.44 36.97 -30.48
N VAL A 124 -46.47 36.64 -29.19
CA VAL A 124 -47.69 36.22 -28.47
C VAL A 124 -48.69 37.39 -28.34
N SER A 125 -48.20 38.62 -28.13
CA SER A 125 -49.05 39.81 -28.10
C SER A 125 -49.66 40.05 -29.49
N ASP A 126 -48.87 39.92 -30.60
CA ASP A 126 -49.36 40.01 -31.98
C ASP A 126 -50.39 38.95 -32.27
N LEU A 127 -50.27 37.72 -31.74
CA LEU A 127 -51.28 36.69 -31.87
C LEU A 127 -52.62 37.12 -31.25
N ALA A 128 -52.59 37.70 -30.03
CA ALA A 128 -53.83 38.18 -29.39
C ALA A 128 -54.57 39.23 -30.24
N VAL A 129 -53.83 40.14 -30.91
CA VAL A 129 -54.37 41.12 -31.83
C VAL A 129 -54.99 40.44 -33.07
N ALA A 130 -54.25 39.48 -33.70
CA ALA A 130 -54.72 38.76 -34.88
C ALA A 130 -55.98 37.91 -34.55
N GLU A 131 -56.03 37.25 -33.40
CA GLU A 131 -57.20 36.49 -32.92
C GLU A 131 -58.40 37.37 -32.63
N ALA A 132 -58.20 38.59 -32.11
CA ALA A 132 -59.31 39.55 -31.91
C ALA A 132 -59.91 39.98 -33.23
N ARG A 133 -59.06 40.26 -34.24
CA ARG A 133 -59.52 40.60 -35.61
C ARG A 133 -60.25 39.44 -36.28
N ALA A 134 -59.76 38.23 -36.17
CA ALA A 134 -60.42 37.05 -36.70
C ALA A 134 -61.79 36.82 -36.07
N ARG A 135 -61.93 36.98 -34.76
CA ARG A 135 -63.23 36.91 -34.07
C ARG A 135 -64.20 37.95 -34.53
N ASP A 136 -63.78 39.24 -34.74
CA ASP A 136 -64.64 40.29 -35.27
C ASP A 136 -65.08 39.97 -36.70
N ALA A 137 -64.18 39.59 -37.59
CA ALA A 137 -64.51 39.21 -38.99
C ALA A 137 -65.46 38.01 -39.04
N GLU A 138 -65.32 37.02 -38.17
CA GLU A 138 -66.19 35.84 -38.08
C GLU A 138 -67.61 36.23 -37.58
N GLN A 139 -67.70 37.10 -36.58
CA GLN A 139 -69.01 37.64 -36.17
C GLN A 139 -69.70 38.42 -37.28
N GLN A 140 -68.95 39.20 -38.07
CA GLN A 140 -69.50 39.95 -39.23
C GLN A 140 -69.97 38.97 -40.30
N LEU A 141 -69.21 37.90 -40.61
CA LEU A 141 -69.58 36.87 -41.54
C LEU A 141 -70.86 36.13 -41.07
N SER A 142 -70.98 35.78 -39.78
CA SER A 142 -72.18 35.16 -39.24
C SER A 142 -73.41 35.99 -39.41
N ARG A 143 -73.34 37.29 -39.05
CA ARG A 143 -74.43 38.24 -39.26
C ARG A 143 -74.84 38.38 -40.74
N LYS A 144 -73.88 38.48 -41.65
CA LYS A 144 -74.17 38.59 -43.09
C LYS A 144 -74.68 37.28 -43.69
N ARG A 145 -74.28 36.11 -43.16
CA ARG A 145 -74.82 34.81 -43.56
C ARG A 145 -76.33 34.70 -43.20
N ASP A 146 -76.75 35.17 -42.00
CA ASP A 146 -78.14 35.15 -41.58
C ASP A 146 -79.01 36.07 -42.44
N LEU A 147 -78.47 37.26 -42.77
CA LEU A 147 -79.13 38.22 -43.64
C LEU A 147 -79.23 37.71 -45.14
N PHE A 148 -78.21 37.00 -45.61
CA PHE A 148 -78.19 36.41 -46.93
C PHE A 148 -79.21 35.29 -47.06
N GLN A 149 -79.30 34.43 -46.02
CA GLN A 149 -80.31 33.36 -45.93
C GLN A 149 -81.72 33.90 -45.98
N GLN A 150 -81.96 35.11 -45.43
CA GLN A 150 -83.24 35.85 -45.50
C GLN A 150 -83.41 36.62 -46.76
N ALA A 151 -82.51 36.52 -47.76
CA ALA A 151 -82.47 37.29 -49.06
C ALA A 151 -82.45 38.81 -48.86
N LEU A 152 -81.90 39.30 -47.75
CA LEU A 152 -81.85 40.76 -47.46
C LEU A 152 -80.56 41.48 -47.96
N ILE A 153 -79.57 40.72 -48.40
CA ILE A 153 -78.30 41.23 -48.94
C ILE A 153 -77.90 40.50 -50.21
N PRO A 154 -77.14 41.14 -51.15
CA PRO A 154 -76.66 40.50 -52.36
C PRO A 154 -75.51 39.47 -52.00
N ALA A 155 -75.30 38.50 -52.94
CA ALA A 155 -74.26 37.47 -52.76
C ALA A 155 -72.84 38.07 -52.71
N SER A 156 -72.60 39.15 -53.36
CA SER A 156 -71.30 39.88 -53.33
C SER A 156 -70.89 40.31 -51.89
N ASP A 157 -71.88 40.72 -51.10
CA ASP A 157 -71.65 41.22 -49.74
C ASP A 157 -71.34 40.07 -48.81
N PHE A 158 -71.95 38.92 -48.96
CA PHE A 158 -71.67 37.69 -48.20
C PHE A 158 -70.27 37.14 -48.58
N GLU A 159 -69.97 36.99 -49.87
CA GLU A 159 -68.66 36.53 -50.32
C GLU A 159 -67.53 37.44 -49.90
N SER A 160 -67.72 38.79 -49.92
CA SER A 160 -66.73 39.73 -49.36
C SER A 160 -66.47 39.53 -47.90
N ALA A 161 -67.47 39.27 -47.06
CA ALA A 161 -67.32 39.02 -45.64
C ALA A 161 -66.61 37.66 -45.37
N ARG A 162 -66.93 36.66 -46.22
CA ARG A 162 -66.29 35.34 -46.17
C ARG A 162 -64.80 35.48 -46.50
N ALA A 163 -64.46 36.17 -47.59
CA ALA A 163 -63.06 36.38 -47.91
C ALA A 163 -62.26 37.17 -46.82
N THR A 164 -62.95 38.12 -46.17
CA THR A 164 -62.37 38.84 -45.01
C THR A 164 -62.09 37.94 -43.82
N ALA A 165 -63.02 37.09 -43.51
CA ALA A 165 -62.85 36.10 -42.39
C ALA A 165 -61.74 35.09 -42.69
N GLU A 166 -61.72 34.55 -43.92
CA GLU A 166 -60.65 33.64 -44.38
C GLU A 166 -59.28 34.28 -44.31
N ALA A 167 -59.15 35.55 -44.73
CA ALA A 167 -57.91 36.34 -44.65
C ALA A 167 -57.48 36.55 -43.18
N ALA A 168 -58.41 36.85 -42.29
CA ALA A 168 -58.11 37.03 -40.87
C ALA A 168 -57.65 35.69 -40.20
N HIS A 169 -58.25 34.57 -40.54
CA HIS A 169 -57.78 33.26 -40.08
C HIS A 169 -56.40 32.88 -40.64
N ALA A 170 -56.14 33.19 -41.92
CA ALA A 170 -54.82 33.03 -42.52
C ALA A 170 -53.74 33.86 -41.77
N GLN A 171 -54.08 35.08 -41.34
CA GLN A 171 -53.20 35.92 -40.54
C GLN A 171 -52.90 35.30 -39.15
N VAL A 172 -53.89 34.73 -38.46
CA VAL A 172 -53.66 34.00 -37.18
C VAL A 172 -52.69 32.86 -37.40
N THR A 173 -52.86 32.06 -38.45
CA THR A 173 -51.94 30.94 -38.79
C THR A 173 -50.54 31.43 -39.07
N SER A 174 -50.36 32.55 -39.81
CA SER A 174 -49.06 33.18 -40.06
C SER A 174 -48.34 33.61 -38.77
N VAL A 175 -49.05 34.24 -37.85
CA VAL A 175 -48.50 34.71 -36.58
C VAL A 175 -48.12 33.52 -35.68
N ARG A 176 -48.91 32.44 -35.66
CA ARG A 176 -48.58 31.22 -34.95
C ARG A 176 -47.27 30.60 -35.48
N ALA A 177 -47.10 30.56 -36.81
CA ALA A 177 -45.82 30.11 -37.40
C ALA A 177 -44.63 31.02 -37.02
N THR A 178 -44.87 32.32 -36.78
CA THR A 178 -43.85 33.23 -36.27
C THR A 178 -43.47 32.96 -34.83
N ILE A 179 -44.46 32.61 -33.95
CA ILE A 179 -44.20 32.20 -32.57
C ILE A 179 -43.35 30.92 -32.56
N ASP A 180 -43.70 29.94 -33.39
CA ASP A 180 -42.95 28.67 -33.44
C ASP A 180 -41.49 28.88 -33.88
N ARG A 181 -41.25 29.75 -34.84
CA ARG A 181 -39.88 30.18 -35.23
C ARG A 181 -39.15 30.90 -34.10
N ALA A 182 -39.81 31.79 -33.37
CA ALA A 182 -39.25 32.49 -32.23
C ALA A 182 -38.89 31.51 -31.09
N ARG A 183 -39.75 30.50 -30.82
CA ARG A 183 -39.47 29.43 -29.85
C ARG A 183 -38.23 28.62 -30.26
N GLN A 184 -38.14 28.23 -31.53
CA GLN A 184 -36.94 27.49 -32.00
C GLN A 184 -35.65 28.35 -31.86
N THR A 185 -35.73 29.66 -32.08
CA THR A 185 -34.61 30.58 -31.87
C THR A 185 -34.21 30.65 -30.38
N ALA A 186 -35.22 30.76 -29.49
CA ALA A 186 -34.98 30.78 -28.04
C ALA A 186 -34.40 29.45 -27.52
N ASP A 187 -34.90 28.31 -27.99
CA ASP A 187 -34.32 26.99 -27.66
C ASP A 187 -32.87 26.86 -28.12
N ALA A 188 -32.55 27.38 -29.31
CA ALA A 188 -31.17 27.39 -29.80
C ALA A 188 -30.26 28.28 -28.94
N ALA A 189 -30.74 29.47 -28.54
CA ALA A 189 -30.00 30.35 -27.61
C ALA A 189 -29.79 29.70 -26.25
N ALA A 190 -30.82 29.06 -25.66
CA ALA A 190 -30.72 28.33 -24.39
C ALA A 190 -29.68 27.21 -24.44
N ARG A 191 -29.65 26.44 -25.55
CA ARG A 191 -28.62 25.36 -25.71
C ARG A 191 -27.21 25.93 -25.77
N ARG A 192 -27.00 27.10 -26.43
CA ARG A 192 -25.70 27.78 -26.45
C ARG A 192 -25.29 28.26 -25.06
N THR A 193 -26.24 28.77 -24.27
CA THR A 193 -25.98 29.16 -22.88
C THR A 193 -25.54 27.96 -22.03
N VAL A 194 -26.19 26.80 -22.17
CA VAL A 194 -25.80 25.56 -21.49
C VAL A 194 -24.39 25.14 -21.88
N GLN A 195 -24.04 25.18 -23.16
CA GLN A 195 -22.68 24.86 -23.63
C GLN A 195 -21.64 25.83 -23.03
N ALA A 196 -21.92 27.12 -23.02
CA ALA A 196 -21.01 28.12 -22.45
C ALA A 196 -20.82 27.94 -20.92
N ARG A 197 -21.88 27.59 -20.21
CA ARG A 197 -21.78 27.23 -18.74
C ARG A 197 -20.89 26.03 -18.52
N ALA A 198 -20.98 24.99 -19.34
CA ALA A 198 -20.09 23.86 -19.28
C ALA A 198 -18.61 24.26 -19.47
N GLN A 199 -18.36 25.17 -20.45
CA GLN A 199 -17.02 25.72 -20.69
C GLN A 199 -16.53 26.57 -19.52
N GLN A 200 -17.40 27.37 -18.90
CA GLN A 200 -17.08 28.14 -17.69
C GLN A 200 -16.73 27.23 -16.52
N THR A 201 -17.48 26.13 -16.31
CA THR A 201 -17.18 25.15 -15.29
C THR A 201 -15.78 24.54 -15.48
N SER A 202 -15.43 24.17 -16.71
CA SER A 202 -14.11 23.66 -17.05
C SER A 202 -12.99 24.67 -16.78
N ALA A 203 -13.22 25.95 -17.13
CA ALA A 203 -12.24 27.01 -16.87
C ALA A 203 -12.07 27.30 -15.37
N ASN A 204 -13.15 27.26 -14.59
CA ASN A 204 -13.11 27.41 -13.15
C ASN A 204 -12.39 26.22 -12.47
N ASP A 205 -12.56 25.00 -12.96
CA ASP A 205 -11.85 23.81 -12.47
C ASP A 205 -10.34 23.94 -12.73
N MET A 206 -9.95 24.42 -13.91
CA MET A 206 -8.54 24.72 -14.21
C MET A 206 -7.97 25.77 -13.26
N LEU A 207 -8.73 26.81 -12.94
CA LEU A 207 -8.31 27.83 -11.97
C LEU A 207 -8.22 27.24 -10.56
N ALA A 208 -9.19 26.43 -10.13
CA ALA A 208 -9.14 25.78 -8.82
C ALA A 208 -7.91 24.90 -8.67
N LYS A 209 -7.51 24.18 -9.72
CA LYS A 209 -6.31 23.32 -9.75
C LYS A 209 -4.99 24.07 -9.62
N THR A 210 -4.98 25.41 -9.81
CA THR A 210 -3.78 26.22 -9.54
C THR A 210 -3.52 26.39 -8.04
N SER A 211 -4.51 26.16 -7.18
CA SER A 211 -4.38 26.18 -5.72
C SER A 211 -4.35 24.75 -5.21
N ILE A 212 -3.22 24.32 -4.69
CA ILE A 212 -3.01 22.97 -4.20
C ILE A 212 -3.26 22.94 -2.70
N ALA A 213 -4.20 22.12 -2.26
CA ALA A 213 -4.58 21.96 -0.86
C ALA A 213 -4.31 20.54 -0.36
N SER A 214 -4.14 20.39 0.96
CA SER A 214 -3.96 19.08 1.60
C SER A 214 -5.24 18.25 1.54
N PRO A 215 -5.20 16.99 1.11
CA PRO A 215 -6.34 16.08 1.18
C PRO A 215 -6.56 15.46 2.57
N ILE A 216 -5.54 15.50 3.46
CA ILE A 216 -5.55 14.88 4.79
C ILE A 216 -4.95 15.82 5.84
N ASP A 217 -5.28 15.58 7.11
CA ASP A 217 -4.53 16.13 8.23
C ASP A 217 -3.21 15.40 8.37
N GLY A 218 -2.11 16.14 8.65
CA GLY A 218 -0.80 15.51 8.80
C GLY A 218 0.35 16.49 8.96
N ILE A 219 1.55 15.99 8.71
CA ILE A 219 2.79 16.77 8.71
C ILE A 219 3.42 16.66 7.32
N VAL A 220 3.98 17.76 6.81
CA VAL A 220 4.80 17.77 5.59
C VAL A 220 6.08 16.98 5.87
N SER A 221 6.10 15.72 5.48
CA SER A 221 7.23 14.81 5.75
C SER A 221 8.36 14.97 4.74
N ARG A 222 8.06 15.48 3.56
CA ARG A 222 9.04 15.74 2.50
C ARG A 222 8.55 16.87 1.60
N LEU A 223 9.40 17.84 1.34
CA LEU A 223 9.16 18.95 0.41
C LEU A 223 10.19 18.88 -0.71
N ARG A 224 9.74 18.69 -1.96
CA ARG A 224 10.64 18.48 -3.11
C ARG A 224 10.78 19.65 -4.05
N VAL A 225 10.01 20.71 -3.82
CA VAL A 225 9.96 21.89 -4.69
C VAL A 225 10.20 23.17 -3.91
N ARG A 226 10.56 24.21 -4.63
CA ARG A 226 10.79 25.55 -4.07
C ARG A 226 9.91 26.59 -4.75
N GLU A 227 9.67 27.69 -4.06
CA GLU A 227 9.01 28.84 -4.68
C GLU A 227 9.84 29.35 -5.88
N GLY A 228 9.16 29.64 -6.98
CA GLY A 228 9.80 30.03 -8.22
C GLY A 228 10.09 28.88 -9.19
N GLU A 229 9.97 27.62 -8.78
CA GLU A 229 10.22 26.45 -9.62
C GLU A 229 9.06 26.15 -10.57
N MET A 230 9.38 25.59 -11.72
CA MET A 230 8.40 25.14 -12.71
C MET A 230 7.97 23.70 -12.41
N VAL A 231 6.67 23.47 -12.31
CA VAL A 231 6.09 22.13 -12.15
C VAL A 231 5.46 21.64 -13.44
N VAL A 232 5.58 20.34 -13.68
CA VAL A 232 5.03 19.68 -14.86
C VAL A 232 4.06 18.57 -14.46
N VAL A 233 3.03 18.39 -15.27
CA VAL A 233 2.06 17.30 -15.11
C VAL A 233 2.68 16.02 -15.69
N GLY A 234 2.46 14.89 -15.02
CA GLY A 234 2.87 13.59 -15.55
C GLY A 234 2.17 13.26 -16.87
N ILE A 235 2.95 12.76 -17.81
CA ILE A 235 2.47 12.24 -19.09
C ILE A 235 2.83 10.75 -19.18
N GLN A 236 2.29 10.06 -20.18
CA GLN A 236 2.27 8.59 -20.32
C GLN A 236 3.58 7.85 -20.03
N ASN A 237 4.74 8.48 -20.19
CA ASN A 237 6.06 7.87 -19.95
C ASN A 237 6.96 8.69 -19.00
N GLN A 238 6.44 9.76 -18.40
CA GLN A 238 7.19 10.59 -17.46
C GLN A 238 6.31 10.88 -16.24
N PRO A 239 6.77 10.51 -15.02
CA PRO A 239 6.06 10.85 -13.81
C PRO A 239 6.00 12.39 -13.67
N GLY A 240 4.86 12.88 -13.19
CA GLY A 240 4.70 14.29 -12.86
C GLY A 240 5.55 14.70 -11.67
N THR A 241 5.72 15.99 -11.49
CA THR A 241 6.44 16.55 -10.34
C THR A 241 5.63 16.28 -9.05
N THR A 242 6.17 15.46 -8.14
CA THR A 242 5.67 15.37 -6.75
C THR A 242 6.19 16.59 -6.01
N LEU A 243 5.28 17.41 -5.50
CA LEU A 243 5.63 18.63 -4.77
C LEU A 243 6.08 18.33 -3.35
N MET A 244 5.25 17.57 -2.65
CA MET A 244 5.50 17.21 -1.25
C MET A 244 4.75 15.92 -0.88
N THR A 245 5.17 15.33 0.24
CA THR A 245 4.47 14.21 0.88
C THR A 245 3.93 14.68 2.23
N ILE A 246 2.65 14.41 2.48
CA ILE A 246 2.02 14.67 3.78
C ILE A 246 1.77 13.33 4.44
N SER A 247 2.19 13.20 5.71
CA SER A 247 2.09 11.97 6.48
C SER A 247 1.28 12.21 7.76
N ASP A 248 0.32 11.33 8.01
CA ASP A 248 -0.41 11.28 9.27
C ASP A 248 0.40 10.46 10.27
N LEU A 249 0.94 11.13 11.29
CA LEU A 249 1.75 10.50 12.33
C LEU A 249 0.92 9.92 13.50
N GLY A 250 -0.40 9.97 13.42
CA GLY A 250 -1.29 9.41 14.45
C GLY A 250 -1.24 7.88 14.51
N ALA A 251 -0.90 7.23 13.40
CA ALA A 251 -0.70 5.79 13.32
C ALA A 251 0.54 5.50 12.48
N ILE A 252 1.46 4.74 13.04
CA ILE A 252 2.76 4.43 12.45
C ILE A 252 2.88 2.92 12.29
N ASN A 253 3.39 2.51 11.15
CA ASN A 253 3.70 1.13 10.82
C ASN A 253 5.20 0.97 10.59
N ALA A 254 5.71 -0.22 10.85
CA ALA A 254 7.01 -0.67 10.34
C ALA A 254 6.77 -1.52 9.09
N GLU A 255 7.32 -1.10 7.97
CA GLU A 255 7.30 -1.85 6.71
C GLU A 255 8.62 -2.59 6.58
N VAL A 256 8.61 -3.90 6.78
CA VAL A 256 9.81 -4.73 6.82
C VAL A 256 9.85 -5.72 5.67
N LYS A 257 11.06 -6.11 5.29
CA LYS A 257 11.34 -7.04 4.20
C LYS A 257 11.72 -8.38 4.77
N VAL A 258 10.83 -9.35 4.61
CA VAL A 258 11.01 -10.73 5.09
C VAL A 258 11.50 -11.60 3.93
N ALA A 259 12.51 -12.42 4.16
CA ALA A 259 13.04 -13.35 3.17
C ALA A 259 12.00 -14.42 2.76
N GLU A 260 12.06 -14.89 1.52
CA GLU A 260 11.17 -15.93 0.96
C GLU A 260 11.13 -17.21 1.82
N ALA A 261 12.27 -17.59 2.40
CA ALA A 261 12.36 -18.77 3.26
C ALA A 261 11.53 -18.68 4.56
N ASP A 262 11.29 -17.47 5.03
CA ASP A 262 10.66 -17.20 6.32
C ASP A 262 9.23 -16.70 6.22
N VAL A 263 8.84 -16.09 5.08
CA VAL A 263 7.52 -15.46 4.91
C VAL A 263 6.36 -16.44 5.11
N LEU A 264 6.55 -17.72 4.74
CA LEU A 264 5.50 -18.76 4.91
C LEU A 264 5.17 -19.05 6.38
N ARG A 265 6.06 -18.67 7.31
CA ARG A 265 5.86 -18.82 8.76
C ARG A 265 5.21 -17.59 9.39
N VAL A 266 5.16 -16.48 8.66
CA VAL A 266 4.54 -15.23 9.13
C VAL A 266 3.05 -15.25 8.82
N VAL A 267 2.23 -14.90 9.80
CA VAL A 267 0.76 -14.85 9.68
C VAL A 267 0.25 -13.54 10.26
N VAL A 268 -0.77 -12.97 9.65
CA VAL A 268 -1.45 -11.78 10.15
C VAL A 268 -1.97 -12.01 11.58
N GLY A 269 -1.75 -11.03 12.45
CA GLY A 269 -2.11 -11.09 13.86
C GLY A 269 -0.98 -11.53 14.80
N GLN A 270 0.16 -12.01 14.28
CA GLN A 270 1.31 -12.34 15.11
C GLN A 270 1.87 -11.09 15.80
N THR A 271 2.37 -11.30 17.03
CA THR A 271 3.05 -10.26 17.79
C THR A 271 4.46 -10.03 17.23
N ALA A 272 4.86 -8.78 17.19
CA ALA A 272 6.19 -8.38 16.77
C ALA A 272 6.76 -7.33 17.72
N VAL A 273 8.07 -7.26 17.78
CA VAL A 273 8.81 -6.24 18.51
C VAL A 273 9.67 -5.48 17.52
N VAL A 274 9.42 -4.19 17.41
CA VAL A 274 10.17 -3.29 16.51
C VAL A 274 11.20 -2.54 17.33
N THR A 275 12.44 -2.57 16.90
CA THR A 275 13.56 -1.84 17.47
C THR A 275 14.10 -0.85 16.43
N LEU A 276 14.49 0.34 16.87
CA LEU A 276 15.04 1.37 16.02
C LEU A 276 16.50 1.64 16.37
N GLU A 277 17.35 1.76 15.36
CA GLU A 277 18.74 2.16 15.57
C GLU A 277 18.85 3.54 16.22
N ALA A 278 17.92 4.46 15.90
CA ALA A 278 17.88 5.81 16.44
C ALA A 278 17.47 5.86 17.93
N LEU A 279 16.86 4.81 18.49
CA LEU A 279 16.38 4.74 19.88
C LEU A 279 16.77 3.40 20.49
N PRO A 280 18.06 3.15 20.73
CA PRO A 280 18.53 1.89 21.29
C PRO A 280 17.96 1.67 22.70
N GLY A 281 17.48 0.45 22.92
CA GLY A 281 16.93 0.05 24.23
C GLY A 281 15.45 0.35 24.45
N LYS A 282 14.75 0.93 23.47
CA LYS A 282 13.30 1.15 23.53
C LYS A 282 12.60 0.26 22.47
N PRO A 283 12.12 -0.95 22.85
CA PRO A 283 11.35 -1.79 21.95
C PRO A 283 9.92 -1.26 21.82
N PHE A 284 9.38 -1.31 20.62
CA PHE A 284 8.00 -0.95 20.32
C PHE A 284 7.21 -2.21 20.00
N PRO A 285 6.24 -2.57 20.86
CA PRO A 285 5.37 -3.71 20.58
C PRO A 285 4.44 -3.38 19.41
N GLY A 286 4.17 -4.38 18.60
CA GLY A 286 3.29 -4.27 17.45
C GLY A 286 2.71 -5.60 17.01
N LYS A 287 1.89 -5.55 15.97
CA LYS A 287 1.26 -6.72 15.37
C LYS A 287 1.37 -6.69 13.86
N VAL A 288 1.58 -7.86 13.27
CA VAL A 288 1.51 -8.02 11.82
C VAL A 288 0.09 -7.76 11.35
N VAL A 289 -0.09 -6.77 10.46
CA VAL A 289 -1.40 -6.39 9.91
C VAL A 289 -1.55 -6.74 8.44
N GLU A 290 -0.44 -6.81 7.69
CA GLU A 290 -0.46 -7.10 6.27
C GLU A 290 0.79 -7.88 5.86
N ILE A 291 0.62 -8.79 4.90
CA ILE A 291 1.70 -9.54 4.26
C ILE A 291 1.51 -9.39 2.75
N GLY A 292 2.53 -8.93 2.06
CA GLY A 292 2.52 -8.76 0.61
C GLY A 292 2.28 -10.08 -0.12
N ALA A 293 1.37 -10.07 -1.06
CA ALA A 293 1.02 -11.26 -1.85
C ALA A 293 2.07 -11.61 -2.91
N SER A 294 2.99 -10.70 -3.20
CA SER A 294 4.06 -10.88 -4.20
C SER A 294 5.40 -10.44 -3.65
N ALA A 295 6.46 -11.04 -4.16
CA ALA A 295 7.82 -10.60 -3.86
C ALA A 295 8.07 -9.17 -4.37
N LEU A 296 8.88 -8.43 -3.65
CA LEU A 296 9.32 -7.11 -4.06
C LEU A 296 10.16 -7.20 -5.34
N PRO A 297 10.06 -6.22 -6.25
CA PRO A 297 10.89 -6.19 -7.44
C PRO A 297 12.37 -6.07 -7.07
N VAL A 298 13.18 -6.95 -7.60
CA VAL A 298 14.63 -6.93 -7.40
C VAL A 298 15.23 -5.80 -8.24
N SER A 299 15.82 -4.81 -7.60
CA SER A 299 16.56 -3.74 -8.28
C SER A 299 18.01 -4.18 -8.50
N GLY A 300 18.33 -4.68 -9.69
CA GLY A 300 19.69 -5.05 -10.07
C GLY A 300 19.79 -6.31 -10.92
N THR A 301 20.93 -6.51 -11.59
CA THR A 301 21.23 -7.64 -12.49
C THR A 301 21.78 -8.89 -11.78
N GLY A 302 21.73 -8.96 -10.45
CA GLY A 302 22.22 -10.08 -9.64
C GLY A 302 21.08 -10.98 -9.13
N ALA A 303 21.41 -12.22 -8.76
CA ALA A 303 20.52 -13.14 -8.04
C ALA A 303 20.33 -12.67 -6.59
N ALA A 304 19.61 -11.55 -6.40
CA ALA A 304 19.25 -11.10 -5.07
C ALA A 304 18.15 -12.00 -4.51
N ALA A 305 18.22 -12.28 -3.20
CA ALA A 305 17.19 -13.04 -2.50
C ALA A 305 15.83 -12.34 -2.64
N ARG A 306 14.78 -13.10 -2.88
CA ARG A 306 13.43 -12.57 -2.94
C ARG A 306 12.95 -12.20 -1.55
N GLU A 307 12.41 -11.00 -1.44
CA GLU A 307 11.88 -10.47 -0.19
C GLU A 307 10.40 -10.16 -0.34
N PHE A 308 9.66 -10.31 0.73
CA PHE A 308 8.24 -9.99 0.82
C PHE A 308 8.03 -8.85 1.79
N LYS A 309 7.16 -7.94 1.42
CA LYS A 309 6.75 -6.85 2.27
C LYS A 309 5.86 -7.38 3.40
N VAL A 310 6.19 -7.05 4.65
CA VAL A 310 5.35 -7.30 5.81
C VAL A 310 5.16 -5.98 6.54
N VAL A 311 3.91 -5.68 6.90
CA VAL A 311 3.56 -4.45 7.63
C VAL A 311 3.20 -4.81 9.06
N VAL A 312 3.91 -4.19 9.99
CA VAL A 312 3.70 -4.31 11.43
C VAL A 312 3.19 -2.99 11.96
N ARG A 313 1.99 -2.98 12.54
CA ARG A 313 1.43 -1.80 13.21
C ARG A 313 1.99 -1.70 14.62
N LEU A 314 2.50 -0.53 14.98
CA LEU A 314 2.94 -0.24 16.33
C LEU A 314 1.73 0.05 17.23
N ASP A 315 1.65 -0.57 18.41
CA ASP A 315 0.53 -0.38 19.34
C ASP A 315 0.58 1.01 20.01
N GLN A 316 1.78 1.51 20.28
CA GLN A 316 2.00 2.82 20.93
C GLN A 316 3.16 3.54 20.23
N PRO A 317 2.88 4.30 19.14
CA PRO A 317 3.90 5.05 18.46
C PRO A 317 4.37 6.23 19.33
N ASP A 318 5.68 6.44 19.40
CA ASP A 318 6.27 7.61 20.04
C ASP A 318 6.05 8.85 19.15
N PRO A 319 5.62 10.00 19.70
CA PRO A 319 5.47 11.24 18.94
C PRO A 319 6.74 11.74 18.22
N GLY A 320 7.89 11.26 18.63
CA GLY A 320 9.19 11.58 18.01
C GLY A 320 9.52 10.72 16.79
N LEU A 321 8.75 9.67 16.51
CA LEU A 321 9.00 8.81 15.35
C LEU A 321 8.74 9.57 14.05
N ARG A 322 9.68 9.43 13.12
CA ARG A 322 9.57 10.05 11.80
C ARG A 322 9.57 8.95 10.73
N PRO A 323 8.74 9.07 9.69
CA PRO A 323 8.81 8.19 8.52
C PRO A 323 10.22 8.21 7.90
N GLY A 324 10.70 7.04 7.46
CA GLY A 324 12.03 6.87 6.88
C GLY A 324 13.10 6.45 7.89
N LEU A 325 12.80 6.30 9.18
CA LEU A 325 13.73 5.70 10.14
C LEU A 325 13.87 4.20 9.88
N THR A 326 15.10 3.71 9.90
CA THR A 326 15.40 2.28 9.80
C THR A 326 14.99 1.56 11.08
N CYS A 327 14.40 0.40 10.94
CA CYS A 327 13.99 -0.46 12.05
C CYS A 327 14.30 -1.91 11.79
N ASP A 328 14.55 -2.65 12.87
CA ASP A 328 14.61 -4.11 12.90
C ASP A 328 13.38 -4.63 13.63
N THR A 329 12.80 -5.68 13.10
CA THR A 329 11.57 -6.25 13.63
C THR A 329 11.76 -7.74 13.89
N GLU A 330 11.46 -8.16 15.09
CA GLU A 330 11.37 -9.57 15.48
C GLU A 330 9.91 -10.00 15.50
N ILE A 331 9.50 -10.84 14.57
CA ILE A 331 8.14 -11.38 14.46
C ILE A 331 8.10 -12.74 15.14
N VAL A 332 7.23 -12.91 16.12
CA VAL A 332 7.04 -14.19 16.81
C VAL A 332 6.19 -15.10 15.94
N THR A 333 6.84 -16.07 15.30
CA THR A 333 6.15 -17.02 14.39
C THR A 333 5.54 -18.20 15.11
N SER A 334 6.13 -18.62 16.24
CA SER A 334 5.59 -19.69 17.08
C SER A 334 5.97 -19.46 18.54
N GLU A 335 5.04 -19.67 19.44
CA GLU A 335 5.29 -19.68 20.89
C GLU A 335 4.87 -21.04 21.44
N ARG A 336 5.79 -21.67 22.15
CA ARG A 336 5.58 -22.93 22.85
C ARG A 336 5.82 -22.75 24.34
N THR A 337 5.04 -23.44 25.14
CA THR A 337 5.17 -23.39 26.60
C THR A 337 5.66 -24.73 27.12
N ASN A 338 6.55 -24.65 28.10
CA ASN A 338 6.99 -25.84 28.88
C ASN A 338 7.66 -26.92 28.01
N VAL A 339 8.56 -26.52 27.11
CA VAL A 339 9.29 -27.41 26.19
C VAL A 339 10.71 -27.67 26.64
N LEU A 340 11.25 -28.82 26.26
CA LEU A 340 12.66 -29.17 26.48
C LEU A 340 13.48 -28.67 25.29
N THR A 341 14.56 -28.00 25.59
CA THR A 341 15.44 -27.41 24.57
C THR A 341 16.87 -27.85 24.73
N VAL A 342 17.57 -27.95 23.64
CA VAL A 342 19.02 -28.19 23.56
C VAL A 342 19.65 -27.17 22.62
N PRO A 343 20.95 -26.85 22.77
CA PRO A 343 21.66 -26.05 21.78
C PRO A 343 21.57 -26.68 20.39
N LEU A 344 21.25 -25.88 19.38
CA LEU A 344 21.05 -26.36 18.00
C LEU A 344 22.22 -27.20 17.48
N GLN A 345 23.45 -26.83 17.85
CA GLN A 345 24.66 -27.52 17.44
C GLN A 345 24.80 -28.94 18.00
N SER A 346 24.00 -29.34 19.01
CA SER A 346 24.02 -30.70 19.60
C SER A 346 23.20 -31.70 18.80
N VAL A 347 22.33 -31.25 17.90
CA VAL A 347 21.49 -32.09 17.07
C VAL A 347 22.27 -32.55 15.83
N VAL A 348 22.41 -33.84 15.66
CA VAL A 348 23.12 -34.45 14.53
C VAL A 348 22.21 -35.42 13.77
N LEU A 349 22.40 -35.52 12.47
CA LEU A 349 21.71 -36.51 11.64
C LEU A 349 22.54 -37.80 11.61
N ARG A 350 21.93 -38.95 11.91
CA ARG A 350 22.58 -40.28 11.87
C ARG A 350 21.67 -41.29 11.20
N THR A 351 22.31 -42.20 10.47
CA THR A 351 21.62 -43.36 9.88
C THR A 351 21.41 -44.42 10.95
N VAL A 352 20.14 -44.66 11.28
CA VAL A 352 19.75 -45.73 12.26
C VAL A 352 18.98 -46.80 11.50
N PRO A 353 19.55 -48.01 11.32
CA PRO A 353 18.86 -49.11 10.66
C PRO A 353 17.61 -49.54 11.46
N PRO A 354 16.48 -49.91 10.86
CA PRO A 354 16.17 -49.87 9.39
C PRO A 354 15.57 -48.53 8.90
N ALA A 355 15.52 -47.52 9.74
CA ALA A 355 14.68 -46.31 9.57
C ALA A 355 15.32 -45.16 8.77
N GLY A 356 16.58 -45.29 8.29
CA GLY A 356 17.26 -44.22 7.54
C GLY A 356 17.89 -43.14 8.42
N GLU A 357 18.11 -41.93 7.85
CA GLU A 357 18.65 -40.78 8.60
C GLU A 357 17.62 -40.20 9.56
N ARG A 358 18.02 -40.07 10.84
CA ARG A 358 17.19 -39.44 11.86
C ARG A 358 17.98 -38.42 12.65
N PRO A 359 17.35 -37.31 13.06
CA PRO A 359 17.94 -36.36 13.98
C PRO A 359 18.04 -37.03 15.37
N GLY A 360 19.12 -36.74 16.07
CA GLY A 360 19.33 -37.23 17.42
C GLY A 360 20.40 -36.41 18.12
N VAL A 361 20.54 -36.67 19.40
CA VAL A 361 21.56 -36.06 20.28
C VAL A 361 22.42 -37.12 20.91
N PHE A 362 23.69 -36.79 21.17
CA PHE A 362 24.55 -37.65 21.98
C PHE A 362 24.41 -37.28 23.45
N LEU A 363 23.90 -38.22 24.26
CA LEU A 363 23.85 -38.09 25.71
C LEU A 363 25.16 -38.57 26.31
N LEU A 364 25.66 -37.88 27.32
CA LEU A 364 26.79 -38.36 28.14
C LEU A 364 26.26 -39.23 29.29
N ALA A 365 26.40 -40.55 29.15
CA ALA A 365 26.05 -41.52 30.16
C ALA A 365 27.28 -42.36 30.50
N ASP A 366 27.65 -42.49 31.78
CA ASP A 366 28.75 -43.31 32.30
C ASP A 366 30.10 -43.12 31.59
N GLY A 367 30.39 -41.87 31.14
CA GLY A 367 31.62 -41.56 30.41
C GLY A 367 31.62 -42.00 28.92
N GLN A 368 30.47 -42.38 28.41
CA GLN A 368 30.26 -42.78 27.00
C GLN A 368 29.25 -41.87 26.33
N ALA A 369 29.44 -41.66 25.03
CA ALA A 369 28.49 -40.98 24.19
C ALA A 369 27.42 -41.97 23.71
N ARG A 370 26.16 -41.76 24.09
CA ARG A 370 25.03 -42.59 23.69
C ARG A 370 24.14 -41.82 22.73
N PHE A 371 23.99 -42.30 21.50
CA PHE A 371 23.11 -41.69 20.54
C PHE A 371 21.65 -41.96 20.88
N THR A 372 20.88 -40.88 21.04
CA THR A 372 19.44 -40.94 21.32
C THR A 372 18.70 -40.23 20.21
N PRO A 373 17.90 -40.94 19.38
CA PRO A 373 17.03 -40.31 18.39
C PRO A 373 16.04 -39.39 19.07
N VAL A 374 15.84 -38.19 18.53
CA VAL A 374 14.88 -37.22 19.04
C VAL A 374 14.00 -36.71 17.89
N SER A 375 12.80 -36.26 18.23
CA SER A 375 12.00 -35.45 17.30
C SER A 375 12.33 -34.00 17.54
N SER A 376 12.82 -33.31 16.50
CA SER A 376 13.08 -31.87 16.55
C SER A 376 11.80 -31.10 16.32
N GLY A 377 11.56 -30.09 17.14
CA GLY A 377 10.45 -29.15 17.00
C GLY A 377 10.88 -27.81 16.48
N VAL A 378 10.43 -26.74 17.11
CA VAL A 378 10.67 -25.35 16.75
C VAL A 378 12.11 -24.93 17.08
N ILE A 379 12.70 -24.10 16.24
CA ILE A 379 14.01 -23.47 16.48
C ILE A 379 13.76 -22.05 17.00
N GLY A 380 14.41 -21.69 18.10
CA GLY A 380 14.34 -20.35 18.68
C GLY A 380 15.73 -19.87 19.11
N GLY A 381 16.26 -18.89 18.42
CA GLY A 381 17.62 -18.40 18.65
C GLY A 381 18.69 -19.47 18.43
N LEU A 382 19.46 -19.78 19.48
CA LEU A 382 20.53 -20.79 19.44
C LEU A 382 20.08 -22.19 19.91
N ASP A 383 18.82 -22.32 20.33
CA ASP A 383 18.26 -23.55 20.86
C ASP A 383 17.22 -24.15 19.93
N ILE A 384 16.99 -25.45 20.09
CA ILE A 384 15.95 -26.19 19.36
C ILE A 384 15.13 -27.02 20.35
N GLU A 385 13.84 -27.03 20.14
CA GLU A 385 12.91 -27.91 20.87
C GLU A 385 13.19 -29.37 20.51
N VAL A 386 13.29 -30.24 21.54
CA VAL A 386 13.48 -31.66 21.36
C VAL A 386 12.49 -32.48 22.21
N ILE A 387 12.03 -33.56 21.61
CA ILE A 387 11.13 -34.53 22.24
C ILE A 387 11.83 -35.90 22.24
N GLY A 388 11.83 -36.56 23.37
CA GLY A 388 12.44 -37.90 23.51
C GLY A 388 13.67 -37.94 24.43
N VAL A 389 13.98 -36.85 25.12
CA VAL A 389 15.06 -36.78 26.14
C VAL A 389 14.50 -36.30 27.46
N ALA A 390 15.19 -36.67 28.57
CA ALA A 390 14.80 -36.23 29.90
C ALA A 390 15.39 -34.86 30.24
N GLU A 391 14.69 -34.09 31.06
CA GLU A 391 15.16 -32.81 31.59
C GLU A 391 16.44 -33.04 32.45
N GLY A 392 17.41 -32.13 32.33
CA GLY A 392 18.68 -32.25 33.04
C GLY A 392 19.67 -33.26 32.45
N ALA A 393 19.29 -34.01 31.39
CA ALA A 393 20.22 -34.91 30.71
C ALA A 393 21.39 -34.10 30.11
N ARG A 394 22.59 -34.68 30.19
CA ARG A 394 23.81 -34.06 29.68
C ARG A 394 23.98 -34.38 28.20
N VAL A 395 23.91 -33.36 27.35
CA VAL A 395 24.02 -33.46 25.88
C VAL A 395 25.41 -32.99 25.45
N ILE A 396 26.02 -33.70 24.52
CA ILE A 396 27.29 -33.29 23.91
C ILE A 396 27.01 -32.19 22.89
N VAL A 397 27.64 -31.04 23.09
CA VAL A 397 27.41 -29.81 22.30
C VAL A 397 28.55 -29.53 21.33
N GLY A 398 29.74 -30.04 21.61
CA GLY A 398 30.91 -29.75 20.76
C GLY A 398 32.16 -30.53 21.16
N PRO A 399 33.27 -30.24 20.51
CA PRO A 399 33.44 -29.48 19.28
C PRO A 399 32.83 -30.19 18.05
N TYR A 400 32.48 -29.44 16.99
CA TYR A 400 31.77 -29.96 15.80
C TYR A 400 32.46 -31.19 15.18
N GLN A 401 33.80 -31.19 15.09
CA GLN A 401 34.56 -32.35 14.58
C GLN A 401 34.34 -33.60 15.41
N ALA A 402 34.34 -33.48 16.75
CA ALA A 402 34.07 -34.61 17.63
C ALA A 402 32.64 -35.12 17.40
N LEU A 403 31.63 -34.25 17.36
CA LEU A 403 30.24 -34.64 17.11
C LEU A 403 30.06 -35.37 15.78
N ARG A 404 30.82 -35.02 14.76
CA ARG A 404 30.78 -35.68 13.47
C ARG A 404 31.35 -37.10 13.49
N ASP A 405 32.44 -37.33 14.26
CA ASP A 405 33.19 -38.58 14.27
C ASP A 405 32.72 -39.51 15.40
N LEU A 406 31.96 -39.03 16.40
CA LEU A 406 31.40 -39.80 17.49
C LEU A 406 30.49 -40.91 16.98
N LYS A 407 30.72 -42.12 17.55
CA LYS A 407 29.85 -43.30 17.39
C LYS A 407 29.22 -43.66 18.71
N ASP A 408 28.12 -44.36 18.63
CA ASP A 408 27.46 -44.89 19.85
C ASP A 408 28.43 -45.74 20.68
N GLY A 409 28.51 -45.52 22.00
CA GLY A 409 29.43 -46.18 22.91
C GLY A 409 30.86 -45.60 22.94
N THR A 410 31.18 -44.53 22.20
CA THR A 410 32.52 -43.92 22.25
C THR A 410 32.82 -43.35 23.63
N LEU A 411 34.00 -43.69 24.21
CA LEU A 411 34.46 -43.11 25.47
C LEU A 411 34.77 -41.62 25.31
N VAL A 412 34.11 -40.81 26.12
CA VAL A 412 34.26 -39.36 26.08
C VAL A 412 34.60 -38.79 27.45
N ARG A 413 35.27 -37.66 27.48
CA ARG A 413 35.57 -36.89 28.69
C ARG A 413 34.99 -35.48 28.52
N ALA A 414 34.15 -35.07 29.47
CA ALA A 414 33.65 -33.72 29.50
C ALA A 414 34.82 -32.71 29.62
N SER A 415 34.85 -31.73 28.76
CA SER A 415 35.74 -30.56 28.88
C SER A 415 35.40 -29.80 30.16
N THR A 416 36.43 -29.43 30.92
CA THR A 416 36.26 -28.63 32.17
C THR A 416 36.23 -27.13 31.86
N ALA A 417 36.08 -26.71 30.60
CA ALA A 417 35.95 -25.31 30.26
C ALA A 417 34.58 -24.81 30.76
N ALA A 418 34.62 -24.17 31.91
CA ALA A 418 33.50 -23.39 32.42
C ALA A 418 33.20 -22.25 31.43
N ARG A 419 31.93 -22.06 31.07
CA ARG A 419 31.43 -20.84 30.49
C ARG A 419 31.36 -19.72 31.49
#